data_8495c0582ce6f91457ac39a4a2e29ad5
#
_entry.id   8495c0582ce6f91457ac39a4a2e29ad5
#
_cell.length_a   1.000
_cell.length_b   1.000
_cell.length_c   1.000
_cell.angle_alpha   90.00
_cell.angle_beta   90.00
_cell.angle_gamma   90.00
#
_symmetry.space_group_name_H-M   'P 1'
#
loop_
_entity.id
_entity.type
_entity.pdbx_description
1 polymer ?
#
loop_
_entity_poly.entity_id
_entity_poly.type
_entity_poly.pdbx_seq_one_letter_code
_entity_poly.pdbx_strand_id
1 'polypeptide(L)'
;MQEKITFSGEIISVQPRSNVWRYKLDNRTHSLAGYNLFLFGIVGDGEERPFSVAISERQQEKYQFHIGDKITGTAWTKMYPKREYADYYRSGGFKKTLAAQNEKRSDSPPWRDEVDSLSVYEWRGCRMLDTRRWRSKCFQCKWAAMANVTIEYNWGVTQKLRFESFCYGPKTCKYYLMGKARGVPYKDEGTFYDEGWLDDICTERRGPDD
;
A
#
# COMPACT_ATOMS: atom_id res chain seq x y z
N MET A 1 -15.13 -20.03 0.81
CA MET A 1 -14.08 -20.90 0.20
C MET A 1 -13.22 -20.01 -0.65
N GLN A 2 -11.87 -20.15 -0.64
CA GLN A 2 -11.01 -19.38 -1.54
C GLN A 2 -11.09 -20.01 -2.94
N GLU A 3 -11.14 -19.16 -3.94
CA GLU A 3 -11.19 -19.57 -5.35
C GLU A 3 -9.88 -19.16 -6.04
N LYS A 4 -9.35 -20.06 -6.87
CA LYS A 4 -8.21 -19.77 -7.72
C LYS A 4 -8.71 -19.18 -9.03
N ILE A 5 -8.16 -18.04 -9.40
CA ILE A 5 -8.53 -17.32 -10.63
C ILE A 5 -7.31 -17.17 -11.54
N THR A 6 -7.58 -16.99 -12.82
CA THR A 6 -6.63 -16.46 -13.78
C THR A 6 -6.90 -14.99 -14.02
N PHE A 7 -5.89 -14.23 -14.40
CA PHE A 7 -6.08 -12.82 -14.74
C PHE A 7 -5.13 -12.39 -15.85
N SER A 8 -5.54 -11.35 -16.55
CA SER A 8 -4.72 -10.59 -17.49
C SER A 8 -5.01 -9.12 -17.34
N GLY A 9 -4.01 -8.27 -17.46
CA GLY A 9 -4.22 -6.83 -17.37
C GLY A 9 -2.95 -6.01 -17.48
N GLU A 10 -3.14 -4.69 -17.59
CA GLU A 10 -2.09 -3.71 -17.57
C GLU A 10 -1.90 -3.18 -16.14
N ILE A 11 -0.65 -3.09 -15.70
CA ILE A 11 -0.30 -2.53 -14.39
C ILE A 11 -0.45 -1.01 -14.46
N ILE A 12 -1.32 -0.48 -13.62
CA ILE A 12 -1.59 0.96 -13.51
C ILE A 12 -0.95 1.60 -12.26
N SER A 13 -0.52 0.78 -11.31
CA SER A 13 0.24 1.22 -10.13
C SER A 13 0.95 0.04 -9.46
N VAL A 14 2.14 0.29 -8.91
CA VAL A 14 2.85 -0.62 -8.00
C VAL A 14 3.14 0.13 -6.71
N GLN A 15 2.71 -0.41 -5.58
CA GLN A 15 2.86 0.22 -4.27
C GLN A 15 3.28 -0.79 -3.21
N PRO A 16 4.04 -0.38 -2.17
CA PRO A 16 4.35 -1.27 -1.06
C PRO A 16 3.07 -1.69 -0.34
N ARG A 17 3.03 -2.92 0.10
CA ARG A 17 1.94 -3.48 0.90
C ARG A 17 2.36 -3.50 2.36
N SER A 18 1.67 -2.71 3.17
CA SER A 18 1.98 -2.55 4.58
C SER A 18 0.86 -3.00 5.49
N ASN A 19 1.25 -3.45 6.67
CA ASN A 19 0.39 -3.66 7.81
C ASN A 19 0.79 -2.69 8.91
N VAL A 20 -0.18 -2.06 9.53
CA VAL A 20 0.04 -1.08 10.59
C VAL A 20 -0.72 -1.52 11.84
N TRP A 21 -0.04 -1.48 12.96
CA TRP A 21 -0.65 -1.68 14.27
C TRP A 21 -0.71 -0.34 15.00
N ARG A 22 -1.86 -0.08 15.59
CA ARG A 22 -2.11 1.04 16.47
C ARG A 22 -2.44 0.52 17.85
N TYR A 23 -1.73 1.00 18.85
CA TYR A 23 -1.84 0.55 20.23
C TYR A 23 -2.50 1.60 21.11
N LYS A 24 -3.01 1.16 22.27
CA LYS A 24 -3.64 2.03 23.26
C LYS A 24 -2.76 3.19 23.72
N LEU A 25 -1.44 3.02 23.75
CA LEU A 25 -0.47 4.00 24.23
C LEU A 25 0.01 4.99 23.14
N ASP A 26 -0.83 5.29 22.17
CA ASP A 26 -0.50 6.22 21.09
C ASP A 26 0.77 5.87 20.33
N ASN A 27 0.98 4.59 20.12
CA ASN A 27 2.07 4.07 19.34
C ASN A 27 1.55 3.50 18.01
N ARG A 28 2.35 3.65 16.98
CA ARG A 28 2.09 3.11 15.64
C ARG A 28 3.33 2.43 15.12
N THR A 29 3.19 1.14 14.83
CA THR A 29 4.25 0.38 14.16
C THR A 29 3.78 -0.09 12.80
N HIS A 30 4.71 -0.26 11.87
CA HIS A 30 4.41 -0.80 10.55
C HIS A 30 5.32 -1.96 10.21
N SER A 31 4.86 -2.85 9.35
CA SER A 31 5.66 -3.87 8.70
C SER A 31 5.28 -3.97 7.23
N LEU A 32 6.21 -4.40 6.41
CA LEU A 32 6.02 -4.54 4.97
C LEU A 32 5.88 -6.02 4.61
N ALA A 33 5.04 -6.32 3.63
CA ALA A 33 4.67 -7.69 3.28
C ALA A 33 4.70 -7.93 1.75
N GLY A 34 5.50 -7.17 1.01
CA GLY A 34 5.57 -7.19 -0.44
C GLY A 34 4.93 -5.98 -1.08
N TYR A 35 4.31 -6.16 -2.23
CA TYR A 35 3.72 -5.05 -3.01
C TYR A 35 2.30 -5.39 -3.42
N ASN A 36 1.53 -4.36 -3.75
CA ASN A 36 0.26 -4.45 -4.44
C ASN A 36 0.46 -4.01 -5.89
N LEU A 37 0.13 -4.87 -6.83
CA LEU A 37 -0.07 -4.50 -8.22
C LEU A 37 -1.53 -4.09 -8.39
N PHE A 38 -1.77 -2.87 -8.85
CA PHE A 38 -3.08 -2.43 -9.28
C PHE A 38 -3.14 -2.56 -10.80
N LEU A 39 -4.16 -3.24 -11.29
CA LEU A 39 -4.29 -3.57 -12.71
C LEU A 39 -5.64 -3.08 -13.24
N PHE A 40 -5.68 -2.86 -14.54
CA PHE A 40 -6.91 -2.78 -15.31
C PHE A 40 -6.92 -3.91 -16.34
N GLY A 41 -7.95 -4.74 -16.33
CA GLY A 41 -8.02 -5.92 -17.19
C GLY A 41 -9.08 -6.92 -16.76
N ILE A 42 -8.89 -8.17 -17.11
CA ILE A 42 -9.87 -9.24 -16.98
C ILE A 42 -9.45 -10.23 -15.87
N VAL A 43 -10.43 -10.68 -15.10
CA VAL A 43 -10.28 -11.73 -14.11
C VAL A 43 -11.24 -12.88 -14.46
N GLY A 44 -10.69 -14.07 -14.67
CA GLY A 44 -11.47 -15.22 -15.19
C GLY A 44 -12.08 -14.89 -16.56
N ASP A 45 -13.36 -15.18 -16.70
CA ASP A 45 -14.14 -14.92 -17.91
C ASP A 45 -14.97 -13.61 -17.82
N GLY A 46 -14.62 -12.74 -16.85
CA GLY A 46 -15.35 -11.50 -16.60
C GLY A 46 -15.01 -10.35 -17.55
N GLU A 47 -15.61 -9.20 -17.32
CA GLU A 47 -15.36 -7.97 -18.06
C GLU A 47 -14.08 -7.26 -17.54
N GLU A 48 -13.54 -6.35 -18.36
CA GLU A 48 -12.43 -5.48 -17.96
C GLU A 48 -12.83 -4.58 -16.79
N ARG A 49 -12.01 -4.59 -15.75
CA ARG A 49 -12.23 -3.78 -14.54
C ARG A 49 -10.92 -3.53 -13.81
N PRO A 50 -10.88 -2.52 -12.93
CA PRO A 50 -9.78 -2.38 -11.99
C PRO A 50 -9.82 -3.52 -10.95
N PHE A 51 -8.64 -4.06 -10.61
CA PHE A 51 -8.44 -5.01 -9.53
C PHE A 51 -7.02 -4.92 -8.99
N SER A 52 -6.75 -5.59 -7.88
CA SER A 52 -5.45 -5.57 -7.24
C SER A 52 -4.97 -6.97 -6.86
N VAL A 53 -3.67 -7.20 -7.05
CA VAL A 53 -2.99 -8.48 -6.78
C VAL A 53 -1.83 -8.25 -5.84
N ALA A 54 -1.81 -8.95 -4.71
CA ALA A 54 -0.68 -8.94 -3.79
C ALA A 54 0.45 -9.83 -4.30
N ILE A 55 1.67 -9.30 -4.29
CA ILE A 55 2.90 -10.02 -4.62
C ILE A 55 3.91 -9.94 -3.48
N SER A 56 4.84 -10.88 -3.45
CA SER A 56 5.98 -10.85 -2.53
C SER A 56 7.12 -9.98 -3.07
N GLU A 57 8.06 -9.60 -2.21
CA GLU A 57 9.29 -8.91 -2.61
C GLU A 57 10.08 -9.74 -3.63
N ARG A 58 10.27 -11.04 -3.39
CA ARG A 58 10.91 -11.96 -4.34
C ARG A 58 10.29 -11.97 -5.73
N GLN A 59 8.96 -11.81 -5.80
CA GLN A 59 8.28 -11.72 -7.09
C GLN A 59 8.57 -10.39 -7.77
N GLN A 60 8.61 -9.29 -7.02
CA GLN A 60 9.01 -7.99 -7.58
C GLN A 60 10.47 -8.01 -8.06
N GLU A 61 11.40 -8.54 -7.27
CA GLU A 61 12.80 -8.71 -7.66
C GLU A 61 12.96 -9.54 -8.94
N LYS A 62 12.21 -10.64 -9.02
CA LYS A 62 12.30 -11.56 -10.16
C LYS A 62 11.71 -10.98 -11.43
N TYR A 63 10.54 -10.34 -11.33
CA TYR A 63 9.76 -9.93 -12.50
C TYR A 63 9.92 -8.45 -12.82
N GLN A 64 10.37 -7.63 -11.88
CA GLN A 64 10.57 -6.17 -12.03
C GLN A 64 9.35 -5.52 -12.66
N PHE A 65 8.21 -5.65 -12.01
CA PHE A 65 6.95 -5.10 -12.51
C PHE A 65 6.96 -3.58 -12.48
N HIS A 66 6.54 -2.97 -13.59
CA HIS A 66 6.43 -1.53 -13.78
C HIS A 66 5.02 -1.14 -14.22
N ILE A 67 4.68 0.12 -14.03
CA ILE A 67 3.47 0.70 -14.60
C ILE A 67 3.53 0.59 -16.12
N GLY A 68 2.43 0.14 -16.73
CA GLY A 68 2.33 -0.11 -18.18
C GLY A 68 2.70 -1.53 -18.63
N ASP A 69 3.30 -2.35 -17.76
CA ASP A 69 3.49 -3.78 -18.08
C ASP A 69 2.14 -4.47 -18.27
N LYS A 70 1.99 -5.23 -19.35
CA LYS A 70 0.86 -6.14 -19.51
C LYS A 70 1.27 -7.54 -19.06
N ILE A 71 0.51 -8.09 -18.14
CA ILE A 71 0.84 -9.37 -17.50
C ILE A 71 -0.37 -10.31 -17.47
N THR A 72 -0.05 -11.58 -17.39
CA THR A 72 -1.00 -12.64 -17.02
C THR A 72 -0.50 -13.38 -15.79
N GLY A 73 -1.40 -14.01 -15.07
CA GLY A 73 -1.05 -14.78 -13.89
C GLY A 73 -2.23 -15.53 -13.29
N THR A 74 -1.97 -16.15 -12.15
CA THR A 74 -3.00 -16.78 -11.32
C THR A 74 -2.92 -16.22 -9.91
N ALA A 75 -4.05 -16.18 -9.21
CA ALA A 75 -4.11 -15.77 -7.82
C ALA A 75 -5.31 -16.43 -7.13
N TRP A 76 -5.46 -16.17 -5.85
CA TRP A 76 -6.57 -16.64 -5.05
C TRP A 76 -7.36 -15.47 -4.49
N THR A 77 -8.67 -15.61 -4.40
CA THR A 77 -9.52 -14.63 -3.72
C THR A 77 -9.08 -14.47 -2.26
N LYS A 78 -9.20 -13.26 -1.71
CA LYS A 78 -8.82 -12.97 -0.33
C LYS A 78 -9.59 -13.83 0.67
N MET A 79 -8.89 -14.29 1.71
CA MET A 79 -9.47 -15.10 2.78
C MET A 79 -10.13 -14.23 3.85
N TYR A 80 -9.49 -13.09 4.15
CA TYR A 80 -9.90 -12.20 5.24
C TYR A 80 -10.20 -10.78 4.72
N PRO A 81 -11.42 -10.55 4.14
CA PRO A 81 -11.74 -9.28 3.49
C PRO A 81 -11.53 -8.02 4.34
N LYS A 82 -11.63 -8.15 5.67
CA LYS A 82 -11.41 -7.04 6.61
C LYS A 82 -9.92 -6.76 6.89
N ARG A 83 -9.04 -7.72 6.61
CA ARG A 83 -7.59 -7.65 6.86
C ARG A 83 -6.74 -7.54 5.59
N GLU A 84 -7.33 -7.82 4.45
CA GLU A 84 -6.62 -7.92 3.17
C GLU A 84 -7.15 -6.86 2.22
N TYR A 85 -6.32 -5.86 1.91
CA TYR A 85 -6.71 -4.77 1.02
C TYR A 85 -6.77 -5.20 -0.44
N ALA A 86 -5.75 -5.91 -0.92
CA ALA A 86 -5.75 -6.42 -2.29
C ALA A 86 -6.94 -7.38 -2.53
N ASP A 87 -7.42 -7.45 -3.75
CA ASP A 87 -8.53 -8.34 -4.11
C ASP A 87 -8.08 -9.80 -4.18
N TYR A 88 -6.82 -10.01 -4.58
CA TYR A 88 -6.26 -11.34 -4.83
C TYR A 88 -4.90 -11.51 -4.17
N TYR A 89 -4.63 -12.71 -3.65
CA TYR A 89 -3.43 -13.09 -2.92
C TYR A 89 -2.85 -14.41 -3.45
N ARG A 90 -1.69 -14.83 -2.92
CA ARG A 90 -1.01 -16.08 -3.33
C ARG A 90 -0.85 -16.17 -4.84
N SER A 91 -0.45 -15.07 -5.43
CA SER A 91 -0.28 -14.93 -6.87
C SER A 91 0.95 -15.66 -7.39
N GLY A 92 0.90 -16.09 -8.64
CA GLY A 92 2.02 -16.76 -9.30
C GLY A 92 1.75 -17.04 -10.78
N GLY A 93 2.67 -17.80 -11.42
CA GLY A 93 2.55 -18.11 -12.83
C GLY A 93 2.60 -16.89 -13.75
N PHE A 94 3.24 -15.81 -13.30
CA PHE A 94 3.31 -14.57 -14.05
C PHE A 94 4.04 -14.71 -15.39
N LYS A 95 3.47 -14.08 -16.42
CA LYS A 95 4.11 -13.85 -17.72
C LYS A 95 3.91 -12.39 -18.10
N LYS A 96 4.97 -11.68 -18.46
CA LYS A 96 4.87 -10.37 -19.12
C LYS A 96 4.57 -10.62 -20.59
N THR A 97 3.43 -10.15 -21.06
CA THR A 97 3.04 -10.20 -22.47
C THR A 97 3.51 -8.98 -23.23
N LEU A 98 3.66 -7.84 -22.53
CA LEU A 98 4.27 -6.62 -23.02
C LEU A 98 5.03 -5.96 -21.86
N ALA A 99 6.29 -5.64 -22.09
CA ALA A 99 7.07 -4.82 -21.15
C ALA A 99 6.84 -3.34 -21.47
N ALA A 100 6.56 -2.56 -20.42
CA ALA A 100 6.50 -1.11 -20.56
C ALA A 100 7.87 -0.56 -20.99
N GLN A 101 7.85 0.51 -21.77
CA GLN A 101 9.09 1.28 -21.97
C GLN A 101 9.35 2.02 -20.66
N ASN A 102 10.56 1.83 -20.10
CA ASN A 102 10.95 2.47 -18.85
C ASN A 102 10.75 3.99 -18.97
N GLU A 103 9.81 4.52 -18.23
CA GLU A 103 9.71 5.97 -18.08
C GLU A 103 10.97 6.47 -17.35
N LYS A 104 11.52 7.58 -17.84
CA LYS A 104 12.64 8.24 -17.17
C LYS A 104 12.21 8.59 -15.74
N ARG A 105 13.12 8.39 -14.78
CA ARG A 105 12.94 8.80 -13.40
C ARG A 105 12.36 10.22 -13.33
N SER A 106 11.23 10.37 -12.72
CA SER A 106 10.59 11.68 -12.53
C SER A 106 11.18 12.37 -11.32
N ASP A 107 11.67 13.61 -11.49
CA ASP A 107 12.18 14.43 -10.39
C ASP A 107 11.06 15.08 -9.56
N SER A 108 9.82 14.85 -9.92
CA SER A 108 8.65 15.44 -9.28
C SER A 108 7.52 14.42 -9.07
N PRO A 109 6.70 14.61 -8.01
CA PRO A 109 5.57 13.73 -7.77
C PRO A 109 4.49 13.83 -8.86
N PRO A 110 3.74 12.74 -9.11
CA PRO A 110 3.88 11.42 -8.48
C PRO A 110 5.07 10.66 -9.10
N TRP A 111 5.89 10.03 -8.23
CA TRP A 111 7.01 9.19 -8.68
C TRP A 111 6.48 7.84 -9.15
N ARG A 112 6.69 7.53 -10.44
CA ARG A 112 6.17 6.33 -11.11
C ARG A 112 7.27 5.38 -11.55
N ASP A 113 8.50 5.74 -11.29
CA ASP A 113 9.66 4.90 -11.54
C ASP A 113 9.59 3.60 -10.72
N GLU A 114 10.59 2.77 -10.88
CA GLU A 114 10.70 1.49 -10.18
C GLU A 114 10.51 1.64 -8.66
N VAL A 115 9.76 0.71 -8.08
CA VAL A 115 9.60 0.66 -6.62
C VAL A 115 10.91 0.24 -5.97
N ASP A 116 11.21 0.85 -4.83
CA ASP A 116 12.39 0.51 -4.05
C ASP A 116 12.19 -0.84 -3.31
N SER A 117 13.28 -1.39 -2.77
CA SER A 117 13.20 -2.56 -1.89
C SER A 117 12.42 -2.24 -0.61
N LEU A 118 11.84 -3.26 0.00
CA LEU A 118 11.06 -3.07 1.23
C LEU A 118 11.90 -2.48 2.37
N SER A 119 13.20 -2.79 2.42
CA SER A 119 14.12 -2.20 3.40
C SER A 119 14.22 -0.67 3.31
N VAL A 120 14.13 -0.10 2.11
CA VAL A 120 14.10 1.35 1.92
C VAL A 120 12.83 1.94 2.51
N TYR A 121 11.66 1.36 2.25
CA TYR A 121 10.41 1.81 2.86
C TYR A 121 10.41 1.69 4.38
N GLU A 122 10.98 0.61 4.89
CA GLU A 122 11.08 0.37 6.33
C GLU A 122 11.98 1.39 7.01
N TRP A 123 13.13 1.68 6.42
CA TRP A 123 14.04 2.73 6.90
C TRP A 123 13.39 4.12 6.85
N ARG A 124 12.65 4.41 5.78
CA ARG A 124 12.00 5.72 5.60
C ARG A 124 10.88 5.95 6.62
N GLY A 125 10.20 4.92 7.05
CA GLY A 125 8.99 5.03 7.84
C GLY A 125 7.84 5.69 7.06
N CYS A 126 6.66 5.71 7.66
CA CYS A 126 5.45 6.17 6.98
C CYS A 126 4.79 7.35 7.68
N ARG A 127 4.18 8.25 6.91
CA ARG A 127 3.33 9.35 7.37
C ARG A 127 1.88 9.09 6.99
N MET A 128 0.96 9.51 7.86
CA MET A 128 -0.48 9.41 7.58
C MET A 128 -0.85 10.23 6.35
N LEU A 129 -1.44 9.62 5.34
CA LEU A 129 -1.84 10.28 4.10
C LEU A 129 -3.36 10.41 4.03
N ASP A 130 -3.87 11.54 3.56
CA ASP A 130 -5.29 11.70 3.27
C ASP A 130 -5.73 10.75 2.15
N THR A 131 -6.79 9.97 2.40
CA THR A 131 -7.25 8.93 1.46
C THR A 131 -7.82 9.50 0.16
N ARG A 132 -8.40 10.71 0.18
CA ARG A 132 -8.85 11.37 -1.05
C ARG A 132 -7.64 11.83 -1.86
N ARG A 133 -6.61 12.34 -1.16
CA ARG A 133 -5.34 12.69 -1.79
C ARG A 133 -4.65 11.47 -2.39
N TRP A 134 -4.63 10.35 -1.66
CA TRP A 134 -4.11 9.08 -2.19
C TRP A 134 -4.78 8.71 -3.51
N ARG A 135 -6.12 8.74 -3.55
CA ARG A 135 -6.88 8.39 -4.76
C ARG A 135 -6.63 9.33 -5.93
N SER A 136 -6.56 10.65 -5.66
CA SER A 136 -6.55 11.66 -6.72
C SER A 136 -5.15 12.04 -7.23
N LYS A 137 -4.11 11.91 -6.41
CA LYS A 137 -2.74 12.39 -6.72
C LYS A 137 -1.65 11.34 -6.53
N CYS A 138 -1.85 10.40 -5.60
CA CYS A 138 -0.79 9.50 -5.17
C CYS A 138 -1.02 8.04 -5.59
N PHE A 139 -2.13 7.73 -6.27
CA PHE A 139 -2.47 6.35 -6.64
C PHE A 139 -1.39 5.67 -7.49
N GLN A 140 -0.72 6.41 -8.37
CA GLN A 140 0.39 5.90 -9.19
C GLN A 140 1.77 6.19 -8.60
N CYS A 141 1.85 6.73 -7.39
CA CYS A 141 3.12 7.06 -6.76
C CYS A 141 3.68 5.85 -6.02
N LYS A 142 4.94 5.49 -6.29
CA LYS A 142 5.62 4.38 -5.62
C LYS A 142 5.73 4.54 -4.11
N TRP A 143 5.70 5.78 -3.61
CA TRP A 143 5.81 6.09 -2.18
C TRP A 143 4.47 6.05 -1.44
N ALA A 144 3.37 5.84 -2.12
CA ALA A 144 2.07 5.74 -1.48
C ALA A 144 1.72 4.28 -1.18
N ALA A 145 0.96 4.07 -0.11
CA ALA A 145 0.49 2.75 0.25
C ALA A 145 -0.92 2.81 0.83
N MET A 146 -1.72 1.81 0.53
CA MET A 146 -2.92 1.49 1.31
C MET A 146 -2.58 0.34 2.25
N ALA A 147 -2.66 0.60 3.55
CA ALA A 147 -2.28 -0.33 4.60
C ALA A 147 -3.48 -1.01 5.25
N ASN A 148 -3.28 -2.24 5.67
CA ASN A 148 -4.17 -2.92 6.60
C ASN A 148 -3.85 -2.41 8.00
N VAL A 149 -4.82 -1.81 8.68
CA VAL A 149 -4.63 -1.27 10.02
C VAL A 149 -5.37 -2.10 11.05
N THR A 150 -4.63 -2.59 12.02
CA THR A 150 -5.17 -3.26 13.20
C THR A 150 -5.06 -2.33 14.39
N ILE A 151 -6.17 -2.01 15.04
CA ILE A 151 -6.21 -1.26 16.28
C ILE A 151 -6.46 -2.27 17.41
N GLU A 152 -5.50 -2.39 18.31
CA GLU A 152 -5.60 -3.26 19.46
C GLU A 152 -6.03 -2.48 20.70
N TYR A 153 -7.03 -2.99 21.41
CA TYR A 153 -7.51 -2.46 22.68
C TYR A 153 -7.94 -3.60 23.59
N ASN A 154 -8.16 -3.29 24.87
CA ASN A 154 -8.41 -4.30 25.90
C ASN A 154 -7.31 -5.38 25.95
N TRP A 155 -6.04 -4.95 25.94
CA TRP A 155 -4.88 -5.84 26.05
C TRP A 155 -4.84 -6.93 24.96
N GLY A 156 -5.18 -6.56 23.73
CA GLY A 156 -5.17 -7.48 22.59
C GLY A 156 -6.40 -8.38 22.47
N VAL A 157 -7.31 -8.35 23.43
CA VAL A 157 -8.55 -9.15 23.38
C VAL A 157 -9.49 -8.69 22.31
N THR A 158 -9.50 -7.39 22.02
CA THR A 158 -10.38 -6.81 21.01
C THR A 158 -9.56 -6.08 19.95
N GLN A 159 -9.95 -6.27 18.69
CA GLN A 159 -9.30 -5.64 17.53
C GLN A 159 -10.33 -4.97 16.65
N LYS A 160 -10.02 -3.78 16.16
CA LYS A 160 -10.73 -3.13 15.07
C LYS A 160 -9.85 -3.08 13.84
N LEU A 161 -10.40 -3.49 12.72
CA LEU A 161 -9.71 -3.55 11.44
C LEU A 161 -10.22 -2.44 10.53
N ARG A 162 -9.32 -1.78 9.81
CA ARG A 162 -9.65 -0.78 8.79
C ARG A 162 -8.51 -0.61 7.80
N PHE A 163 -8.76 0.12 6.74
CA PHE A 163 -7.72 0.52 5.78
C PHE A 163 -7.42 2.00 5.94
N GLU A 164 -6.12 2.33 5.90
CA GLU A 164 -5.63 3.70 5.93
C GLU A 164 -4.53 3.88 4.89
N SER A 165 -4.40 5.10 4.36
CA SER A 165 -3.37 5.42 3.39
C SER A 165 -2.17 6.07 4.07
N PHE A 166 -0.97 5.70 3.61
CA PHE A 166 0.31 6.20 4.13
C PHE A 166 1.22 6.65 2.99
N CYS A 167 2.19 7.49 3.33
CA CYS A 167 3.20 8.03 2.44
C CYS A 167 4.60 7.79 2.99
N TYR A 168 5.45 7.17 2.19
CA TYR A 168 6.88 6.95 2.43
C TYR A 168 7.77 7.97 1.69
N GLY A 169 7.17 8.85 0.91
CA GLY A 169 7.86 9.82 0.06
C GLY A 169 8.47 11.00 0.82
N PRO A 170 9.20 11.86 0.12
CA PRO A 170 9.86 13.04 0.70
C PRO A 170 8.92 13.89 1.54
N LYS A 171 9.44 14.46 2.65
CA LYS A 171 8.67 15.35 3.53
C LYS A 171 8.23 16.62 2.79
N THR A 172 9.02 17.06 1.82
CA THR A 172 8.77 18.26 0.98
C THR A 172 7.79 18.01 -0.18
N CYS A 173 7.19 16.82 -0.28
CA CYS A 173 6.29 16.50 -1.38
C CYS A 173 5.08 17.44 -1.43
N LYS A 174 4.94 18.19 -2.55
CA LYS A 174 3.83 19.14 -2.77
C LYS A 174 2.43 18.50 -2.80
N TYR A 175 2.35 17.19 -3.00
CA TYR A 175 1.08 16.47 -3.01
C TYR A 175 0.73 15.85 -1.66
N TYR A 176 1.68 15.84 -0.72
CA TYR A 176 1.39 15.33 0.61
C TYR A 176 0.32 16.18 1.31
N LEU A 177 -0.64 15.50 1.89
CA LEU A 177 -1.64 16.05 2.78
C LEU A 177 -1.87 15.04 3.89
N MET A 178 -1.68 15.45 5.14
CA MET A 178 -1.93 14.60 6.28
C MET A 178 -3.40 14.17 6.32
N GLY A 179 -3.63 12.89 6.57
CA GLY A 179 -4.98 12.37 6.80
C GLY A 179 -5.57 12.91 8.09
N LYS A 180 -6.88 13.02 8.13
CA LYS A 180 -7.59 13.39 9.37
C LYS A 180 -7.39 12.32 10.43
N ALA A 181 -7.09 12.73 11.65
CA ALA A 181 -7.08 11.87 12.81
C ALA A 181 -8.41 11.09 12.91
N ARG A 182 -8.32 9.81 13.19
CA ARG A 182 -9.49 8.91 13.28
C ARG A 182 -9.65 8.41 14.70
N GLY A 183 -10.87 8.47 15.20
CA GLY A 183 -11.21 8.05 16.54
C GLY A 183 -10.82 6.60 16.83
N VAL A 184 -10.44 6.33 18.06
CA VAL A 184 -10.08 5.01 18.60
C VAL A 184 -11.16 4.52 19.56
N PRO A 185 -11.64 3.27 19.41
CA PRO A 185 -12.86 2.82 20.08
C PRO A 185 -12.78 2.73 21.61
N TYR A 186 -11.55 2.64 22.15
CA TYR A 186 -11.32 2.38 23.58
C TYR A 186 -10.85 3.61 24.36
N LYS A 187 -10.72 4.76 23.70
CA LYS A 187 -10.38 6.02 24.33
C LYS A 187 -11.66 6.77 24.71
N ASP A 188 -11.55 7.61 25.69
CA ASP A 188 -12.64 8.48 26.11
C ASP A 188 -13.23 9.25 24.93
N GLU A 189 -14.47 9.67 25.04
CA GLU A 189 -15.17 10.36 23.96
C GLU A 189 -14.35 11.51 23.38
N GLY A 190 -14.16 11.48 22.05
CA GLY A 190 -13.43 12.51 21.33
C GLY A 190 -11.90 12.36 21.32
N THR A 191 -11.34 11.28 21.87
CA THR A 191 -9.89 11.07 21.84
C THR A 191 -9.45 10.54 20.48
N PHE A 192 -8.43 11.18 19.91
CA PHE A 192 -7.80 10.85 18.65
C PHE A 192 -6.30 10.67 18.85
N TYR A 193 -5.66 9.93 17.94
CA TYR A 193 -4.21 9.93 17.86
C TYR A 193 -3.71 11.31 17.40
N ASP A 194 -2.60 11.76 17.98
CA ASP A 194 -1.83 12.85 17.39
C ASP A 194 -1.02 12.30 16.22
N GLU A 195 -1.60 12.41 15.03
CA GLU A 195 -0.97 11.87 13.82
C GLU A 195 0.30 12.64 13.44
N GLY A 196 0.40 13.92 13.76
CA GLY A 196 1.60 14.71 13.51
C GLY A 196 2.79 14.20 14.31
N TRP A 197 2.61 14.04 15.61
CA TRP A 197 3.62 13.47 16.49
C TRP A 197 4.00 12.03 16.11
N LEU A 198 3.02 11.21 15.75
CA LEU A 198 3.28 9.85 15.27
C LEU A 198 4.06 9.84 13.95
N ASP A 199 3.75 10.74 13.03
CA ASP A 199 4.46 10.89 11.76
C ASP A 199 5.92 11.31 11.98
N ASP A 200 6.17 12.22 12.93
CA ASP A 200 7.52 12.66 13.28
C ASP A 200 8.35 11.51 13.85
N ILE A 201 7.81 10.74 14.80
CA ILE A 201 8.48 9.54 15.34
C ILE A 201 8.74 8.51 14.24
N CYS A 202 7.73 8.18 13.43
CA CYS A 202 7.88 7.17 12.38
C CYS A 202 8.89 7.57 11.31
N THR A 203 9.21 8.85 11.16
CA THR A 203 10.13 9.38 10.14
C THR A 203 11.35 10.09 10.72
N GLU A 204 11.66 9.87 11.99
CA GLU A 204 12.78 10.53 12.69
C GLU A 204 14.16 10.32 12.03
N ARG A 205 14.32 9.18 11.37
CA ARG A 205 15.57 8.84 10.65
C ARG A 205 15.79 9.66 9.39
N ARG A 206 14.76 10.31 8.89
CA ARG A 206 14.83 11.14 7.67
C ARG A 206 15.19 12.57 8.00
N GLY A 207 16.00 13.20 7.15
CA GLY A 207 16.24 14.63 7.22
C GLY A 207 14.98 15.45 6.96
N PRO A 208 15.02 16.78 7.26
CA PRO A 208 13.87 17.66 7.08
C PRO A 208 13.44 17.80 5.61
N ASP A 209 14.38 17.64 4.70
CA ASP A 209 14.16 17.82 3.25
C ASP A 209 13.91 16.50 2.51
N ASP A 210 13.93 15.38 3.21
CA ASP A 210 13.68 14.06 2.63
C ASP A 210 12.24 13.54 2.89
#